data_cd06e26a61d862383d3dbba6a2749b3e
#
_entry.id   cd06e26a61d862383d3dbba6a2749b3e
#
_cell.length_a   1.000
_cell.length_b   1.000
_cell.length_c   1.000
_cell.angle_alpha   90.00
_cell.angle_beta   90.00
_cell.angle_gamma   90.00
#
_symmetry.space_group_name_H-M   'P 1'
#
loop_
_entity.id
_entity.type
_entity.pdbx_description
1 polymer ?
#
loop_
_entity_poly.entity_id
_entity_poly.type
_entity_poly.pdbx_seq_one_letter_code
_entity_poly.pdbx_strand_id
1 'polypeptide(L)'
;MPEFEVTPWEVKGKVDYDKLIQEFGTKRITPELKEEIRKQAGELHVLLRRDVFFSHRDLDLVLQDYKAGKGFFLYTGRGPSRGMHIGHLIPFIFTKWLQDVFKVNVYIEVTDDEKFLQKAGYTLEETREWAKDNILDIAAVGFDPDRTFIFLDTEYIRNMYPLAVKVAKKLTFNEVRATFGFNESTNIGLLFYPALQIVPTMFEKRRCLIPAGIDQDPYWRLQRDIAESLGYYKTAAIHSKFFPPLSGVEGKMSSSLPEYTIYLTDDPKTVRTKIMKYAFSGGQPTIELHRKYGGNPDIDVSFQYLYMFFEPDDQKIKKIEEEYRSGKLLTGELKEILVEKLNEFLETHRLRREEAKSLVDKYMYDGELAREMWRKIHE
;
A
#
# COMPACT_ATOMS: atom_id res chain seq x y z
N MET A 1 -19.66 -7.05 19.92
CA MET A 1 -19.19 -6.30 18.74
C MET A 1 -18.01 -7.05 18.18
N PRO A 2 -17.74 -7.04 16.88
CA PRO A 2 -16.52 -7.67 16.38
C PRO A 2 -15.29 -7.03 17.04
N GLU A 3 -14.26 -7.82 17.34
CA GLU A 3 -13.02 -7.36 17.98
C GLU A 3 -12.24 -6.35 17.12
N PHE A 4 -12.47 -6.35 15.81
CA PHE A 4 -11.91 -5.39 14.85
C PHE A 4 -12.87 -5.19 13.67
N GLU A 5 -12.68 -4.09 12.94
CA GLU A 5 -13.39 -3.76 11.70
C GLU A 5 -12.39 -3.33 10.64
N VAL A 6 -12.48 -3.89 9.44
CA VAL A 6 -11.62 -3.55 8.30
C VAL A 6 -12.50 -3.25 7.09
N THR A 7 -12.47 -2.00 6.65
CA THR A 7 -13.12 -1.52 5.42
C THR A 7 -12.08 -0.78 4.57
N PRO A 8 -12.34 -0.51 3.28
CA PRO A 8 -11.42 0.27 2.45
C PRO A 8 -11.06 1.65 3.01
N TRP A 9 -11.89 2.19 3.87
CA TRP A 9 -11.75 3.54 4.42
C TRP A 9 -11.32 3.61 5.88
N GLU A 10 -11.56 2.56 6.67
CA GLU A 10 -11.31 2.58 8.11
C GLU A 10 -10.88 1.20 8.65
N VAL A 11 -9.93 1.23 9.58
CA VAL A 11 -9.47 0.06 10.33
C VAL A 11 -9.54 0.39 11.81
N LYS A 12 -10.31 -0.40 12.57
CA LYS A 12 -10.51 -0.25 14.01
C LYS A 12 -10.13 -1.53 14.74
N GLY A 13 -9.59 -1.38 15.94
CA GLY A 13 -9.25 -2.48 16.84
C GLY A 13 -7.97 -3.23 16.45
N LYS A 14 -7.71 -4.31 17.19
CA LYS A 14 -6.56 -5.18 16.95
C LYS A 14 -6.88 -6.17 15.84
N VAL A 15 -6.27 -5.98 14.68
CA VAL A 15 -6.51 -6.84 13.51
C VAL A 15 -5.91 -8.22 13.74
N ASP A 16 -6.77 -9.25 13.73
CA ASP A 16 -6.37 -10.64 13.61
C ASP A 16 -6.26 -11.01 12.13
N TYR A 17 -5.03 -11.07 11.62
CA TYR A 17 -4.77 -11.32 10.20
C TYR A 17 -5.11 -12.75 9.76
N ASP A 18 -5.09 -13.75 10.66
CA ASP A 18 -5.51 -15.11 10.35
C ASP A 18 -7.02 -15.21 10.20
N LYS A 19 -7.76 -14.56 11.09
CA LYS A 19 -9.21 -14.42 10.97
C LYS A 19 -9.60 -13.65 9.71
N LEU A 20 -8.86 -12.59 9.39
CA LEU A 20 -9.11 -11.78 8.20
C LEU A 20 -8.90 -12.56 6.89
N ILE A 21 -7.87 -13.42 6.84
CA ILE A 21 -7.66 -14.36 5.71
C ILE A 21 -8.90 -15.25 5.51
N GLN A 22 -9.46 -15.80 6.60
CA GLN A 22 -10.64 -16.66 6.54
C GLN A 22 -11.88 -15.88 6.10
N GLU A 23 -12.15 -14.72 6.70
CA GLU A 23 -13.31 -13.87 6.39
C GLU A 23 -13.30 -13.37 4.94
N PHE A 24 -12.13 -12.99 4.42
CA PHE A 24 -11.98 -12.52 3.05
C PHE A 24 -11.83 -13.68 2.04
N GLY A 25 -11.59 -14.91 2.51
CA GLY A 25 -11.36 -16.05 1.63
C GLY A 25 -10.09 -15.91 0.79
N THR A 26 -9.05 -15.29 1.36
CA THR A 26 -7.70 -15.18 0.77
C THR A 26 -6.84 -16.37 1.21
N LYS A 27 -5.63 -16.49 0.70
CA LYS A 27 -4.68 -17.54 1.07
C LYS A 27 -3.42 -16.91 1.67
N ARG A 28 -2.82 -17.57 2.65
CA ARG A 28 -1.50 -17.17 3.17
C ARG A 28 -0.43 -17.39 2.08
N ILE A 29 0.54 -16.50 1.99
CA ILE A 29 1.71 -16.70 1.13
C ILE A 29 2.57 -17.80 1.76
N THR A 30 2.70 -18.93 1.06
CA THR A 30 3.43 -20.10 1.57
C THR A 30 4.94 -19.95 1.37
N PRO A 31 5.76 -20.72 2.13
CA PRO A 31 7.21 -20.78 1.90
C PRO A 31 7.57 -21.16 0.47
N GLU A 32 6.80 -22.05 -0.17
CA GLU A 32 7.01 -22.49 -1.55
C GLU A 32 6.81 -21.34 -2.55
N LEU A 33 5.77 -20.52 -2.38
CA LEU A 33 5.55 -19.33 -3.20
C LEU A 33 6.66 -18.29 -3.00
N LYS A 34 7.12 -18.09 -1.76
CA LYS A 34 8.27 -17.22 -1.48
C LYS A 34 9.53 -17.73 -2.16
N GLU A 35 9.79 -19.03 -2.08
CA GLU A 35 10.96 -19.65 -2.74
C GLU A 35 10.88 -19.51 -4.27
N GLU A 36 9.69 -19.62 -4.84
CA GLU A 36 9.47 -19.43 -6.27
C GLU A 36 9.81 -17.99 -6.71
N ILE A 37 9.36 -17.00 -5.93
CA ILE A 37 9.71 -15.59 -6.16
C ILE A 37 11.22 -15.37 -5.94
N ARG A 38 11.82 -15.97 -4.90
CA ARG A 38 13.25 -15.86 -4.61
C ARG A 38 14.12 -16.35 -5.78
N LYS A 39 13.73 -17.45 -6.44
CA LYS A 39 14.44 -17.95 -7.62
C LYS A 39 14.51 -16.95 -8.77
N GLN A 40 13.47 -16.13 -8.92
CA GLN A 40 13.44 -15.07 -9.93
C GLN A 40 14.18 -13.81 -9.48
N ALA A 41 14.07 -13.46 -8.20
CA ALA A 41 14.56 -12.21 -7.63
C ALA A 41 16.04 -12.28 -7.18
N GLY A 42 16.56 -13.48 -6.92
CA GLY A 42 17.82 -13.70 -6.20
C GLY A 42 17.62 -13.59 -4.68
N GLU A 43 17.09 -12.50 -4.19
CA GLU A 43 16.77 -12.25 -2.78
C GLU A 43 15.32 -11.76 -2.61
N LEU A 44 14.69 -12.17 -1.50
CA LEU A 44 13.35 -11.68 -1.16
C LEU A 44 13.41 -10.28 -0.53
N HIS A 45 12.53 -9.41 -0.96
CA HIS A 45 12.32 -8.13 -0.28
C HIS A 45 11.94 -8.34 1.19
N VAL A 46 12.45 -7.50 2.09
CA VAL A 46 12.19 -7.60 3.54
C VAL A 46 10.70 -7.67 3.87
N LEU A 47 9.86 -6.92 3.18
CA LEU A 47 8.41 -6.92 3.38
C LEU A 47 7.74 -8.28 3.09
N LEU A 48 8.31 -9.06 2.16
CA LEU A 48 7.82 -10.41 1.86
C LEU A 48 8.45 -11.44 2.79
N ARG A 49 9.74 -11.30 3.08
CA ARG A 49 10.51 -12.20 3.95
C ARG A 49 9.93 -12.23 5.37
N ARG A 50 9.48 -11.07 5.88
CA ARG A 50 8.93 -10.89 7.24
C ARG A 50 7.41 -10.86 7.31
N ASP A 51 6.73 -11.39 6.29
CA ASP A 51 5.25 -11.48 6.26
C ASP A 51 4.53 -10.14 6.48
N VAL A 52 5.12 -9.02 6.06
CA VAL A 52 4.39 -7.74 5.94
C VAL A 52 3.42 -7.86 4.77
N PHE A 53 3.86 -8.39 3.61
CA PHE A 53 2.96 -8.97 2.64
C PHE A 53 2.74 -10.44 3.00
N PHE A 54 1.50 -10.80 3.38
CA PHE A 54 1.23 -12.03 4.11
C PHE A 54 0.18 -12.94 3.46
N SER A 55 -0.72 -12.38 2.65
CA SER A 55 -1.79 -13.14 1.99
C SER A 55 -1.92 -12.76 0.52
N HIS A 56 -2.63 -13.61 -0.23
CA HIS A 56 -2.81 -13.42 -1.66
C HIS A 56 -4.13 -13.99 -2.19
N ARG A 57 -4.47 -13.54 -3.41
CA ARG A 57 -5.40 -14.20 -4.34
C ARG A 57 -4.64 -14.54 -5.61
N ASP A 58 -4.66 -15.80 -6.01
CA ASP A 58 -4.14 -16.28 -7.30
C ASP A 58 -2.68 -15.86 -7.63
N LEU A 59 -1.83 -15.61 -6.62
CA LEU A 59 -0.39 -15.34 -6.84
C LEU A 59 0.29 -16.55 -7.49
N ASP A 60 -0.13 -17.76 -7.15
CA ASP A 60 0.30 -19.00 -7.78
C ASP A 60 0.01 -19.01 -9.29
N LEU A 61 -1.16 -18.54 -9.71
CA LEU A 61 -1.51 -18.42 -11.13
C LEU A 61 -0.71 -17.32 -11.84
N VAL A 62 -0.40 -16.21 -11.17
CA VAL A 62 0.47 -15.16 -11.70
C VAL A 62 1.85 -15.71 -12.03
N LEU A 63 2.45 -16.47 -11.10
CA LEU A 63 3.78 -17.06 -11.29
C LEU A 63 3.76 -18.15 -12.39
N GLN A 64 2.68 -18.91 -12.50
CA GLN A 64 2.48 -19.86 -13.60
C GLN A 64 2.37 -19.16 -14.95
N ASP A 65 1.55 -18.11 -15.06
CA ASP A 65 1.40 -17.32 -16.28
C ASP A 65 2.73 -16.67 -16.71
N TYR A 66 3.52 -16.17 -15.74
CA TYR A 66 4.85 -15.62 -15.99
C TYR A 66 5.81 -16.67 -16.56
N LYS A 67 5.91 -17.85 -15.93
CA LYS A 67 6.74 -18.97 -16.40
C LYS A 67 6.34 -19.48 -17.78
N ALA A 68 5.05 -19.45 -18.07
CA ALA A 68 4.51 -19.85 -19.38
C ALA A 68 4.72 -18.78 -20.46
N GLY A 69 5.39 -17.66 -20.16
CA GLY A 69 5.64 -16.57 -21.12
C GLY A 69 4.41 -15.70 -21.43
N LYS A 70 3.28 -15.91 -20.74
CA LYS A 70 2.08 -15.06 -20.89
C LYS A 70 2.25 -13.69 -20.25
N GLY A 71 3.11 -13.59 -19.22
CA GLY A 71 3.34 -12.40 -18.44
C GLY A 71 2.14 -12.01 -17.56
N PHE A 72 2.28 -10.91 -16.86
CA PHE A 72 1.26 -10.23 -16.06
C PHE A 72 1.59 -8.75 -15.99
N PHE A 73 0.76 -7.95 -15.35
CA PHE A 73 1.04 -6.54 -15.06
C PHE A 73 0.66 -6.19 -13.63
N LEU A 74 1.19 -5.08 -13.14
CA LEU A 74 0.92 -4.58 -11.79
C LEU A 74 -0.04 -3.40 -11.85
N TYR A 75 -0.92 -3.34 -10.86
CA TYR A 75 -1.77 -2.19 -10.62
C TYR A 75 -1.77 -1.88 -9.12
N THR A 76 -1.71 -0.61 -8.79
CA THR A 76 -1.90 -0.09 -7.44
C THR A 76 -2.45 1.32 -7.53
N GLY A 77 -2.88 1.90 -6.42
CA GLY A 77 -3.47 3.23 -6.45
C GLY A 77 -3.36 3.99 -5.15
N ARG A 78 -3.79 5.25 -5.21
CA ARG A 78 -3.75 6.16 -4.08
C ARG A 78 -4.91 7.14 -4.10
N GLY A 79 -5.74 7.13 -3.04
CA GLY A 79 -6.62 8.26 -2.72
C GLY A 79 -5.78 9.43 -2.19
N PRO A 80 -5.72 10.57 -2.89
CA PRO A 80 -4.80 11.66 -2.54
C PRO A 80 -5.09 12.27 -1.18
N SER A 81 -4.07 12.82 -0.54
CA SER A 81 -4.16 13.52 0.75
C SER A 81 -3.16 14.66 0.81
N ARG A 82 -3.34 15.61 1.74
CA ARG A 82 -2.46 16.78 1.95
C ARG A 82 -0.98 16.43 2.09
N GLY A 83 -0.65 15.20 2.48
CA GLY A 83 0.71 14.70 2.55
C GLY A 83 0.70 13.19 2.63
N MET A 84 1.69 12.57 2.02
CA MET A 84 1.92 11.15 2.17
C MET A 84 2.72 10.87 3.45
N HIS A 85 2.44 9.75 4.06
CA HIS A 85 3.20 9.22 5.20
C HIS A 85 3.84 7.87 4.84
N ILE A 86 4.77 7.40 5.66
CA ILE A 86 5.54 6.18 5.38
C ILE A 86 4.64 4.96 5.10
N GLY A 87 3.51 4.81 5.81
CA GLY A 87 2.56 3.71 5.57
C GLY A 87 1.92 3.73 4.19
N HIS A 88 1.81 4.89 3.54
CA HIS A 88 1.35 5.01 2.17
C HIS A 88 2.41 4.59 1.14
N LEU A 89 3.68 4.84 1.44
CA LEU A 89 4.78 4.62 0.50
C LEU A 89 5.18 3.14 0.39
N ILE A 90 5.02 2.38 1.47
CA ILE A 90 5.45 0.97 1.54
C ILE A 90 4.86 0.09 0.43
N PRO A 91 3.55 0.13 0.11
CA PRO A 91 3.02 -0.62 -1.01
C PRO A 91 3.65 -0.25 -2.35
N PHE A 92 3.97 1.02 -2.59
CA PHE A 92 4.64 1.46 -3.81
C PHE A 92 6.08 0.95 -3.90
N ILE A 93 6.83 0.96 -2.80
CA ILE A 93 8.18 0.38 -2.73
C ILE A 93 8.16 -1.10 -3.08
N PHE A 94 7.20 -1.85 -2.56
CA PHE A 94 7.05 -3.26 -2.87
C PHE A 94 6.63 -3.51 -4.32
N THR A 95 5.72 -2.68 -4.84
CA THR A 95 5.30 -2.71 -6.26
C THR A 95 6.49 -2.45 -7.20
N LYS A 96 7.33 -1.45 -6.84
CA LYS A 96 8.56 -1.16 -7.56
C LYS A 96 9.52 -2.36 -7.58
N TRP A 97 9.71 -3.00 -6.44
CA TRP A 97 10.55 -4.19 -6.37
C TRP A 97 10.00 -5.32 -7.27
N LEU A 98 8.69 -5.56 -7.29
CA LEU A 98 8.08 -6.52 -8.20
C LEU A 98 8.29 -6.13 -9.68
N GLN A 99 8.18 -4.84 -10.01
CA GLN A 99 8.50 -4.35 -11.36
C GLN A 99 9.95 -4.68 -11.75
N ASP A 100 10.89 -4.44 -10.83
CA ASP A 100 12.31 -4.72 -11.10
C ASP A 100 12.61 -6.20 -11.31
N VAL A 101 11.98 -7.05 -10.52
CA VAL A 101 12.17 -8.51 -10.59
C VAL A 101 11.57 -9.08 -11.88
N PHE A 102 10.34 -8.70 -12.20
CA PHE A 102 9.58 -9.33 -13.27
C PHE A 102 9.59 -8.54 -14.59
N LYS A 103 10.10 -7.31 -14.59
CA LYS A 103 10.16 -6.41 -15.76
C LYS A 103 8.79 -6.19 -16.44
N VAL A 104 7.77 -6.00 -15.63
CA VAL A 104 6.36 -5.86 -16.05
C VAL A 104 5.88 -4.40 -16.01
N ASN A 105 4.79 -4.12 -16.71
CA ASN A 105 4.13 -2.82 -16.66
C ASN A 105 3.48 -2.57 -15.30
N VAL A 106 3.44 -1.30 -14.89
CA VAL A 106 2.80 -0.83 -13.66
C VAL A 106 1.82 0.29 -13.99
N TYR A 107 0.59 0.16 -13.53
CA TYR A 107 -0.44 1.18 -13.62
C TYR A 107 -0.72 1.72 -12.22
N ILE A 108 -0.66 3.05 -12.07
CA ILE A 108 -0.85 3.72 -10.79
C ILE A 108 -1.99 4.73 -10.93
N GLU A 109 -3.11 4.40 -10.32
CA GLU A 109 -4.30 5.24 -10.28
C GLU A 109 -4.22 6.21 -9.10
N VAL A 110 -4.46 7.49 -9.36
CA VAL A 110 -4.60 8.50 -8.31
C VAL A 110 -6.04 9.01 -8.34
N THR A 111 -6.81 8.59 -7.34
CA THR A 111 -8.28 8.71 -7.29
C THR A 111 -8.71 10.06 -6.74
N ASP A 112 -8.51 11.12 -7.53
CA ASP A 112 -8.83 12.49 -7.16
C ASP A 112 -10.34 12.73 -7.02
N ASP A 113 -11.17 11.97 -7.72
CA ASP A 113 -12.63 11.97 -7.63
C ASP A 113 -13.15 11.23 -6.38
N GLU A 114 -12.64 10.04 -6.06
CA GLU A 114 -13.08 9.25 -4.90
C GLU A 114 -12.91 10.06 -3.61
N LYS A 115 -11.76 10.70 -3.45
CA LYS A 115 -11.46 11.46 -2.25
C LYS A 115 -12.39 12.65 -2.06
N PHE A 116 -12.75 13.33 -3.14
CA PHE A 116 -13.75 14.37 -3.17
C PHE A 116 -15.14 13.82 -2.78
N LEU A 117 -15.53 12.70 -3.37
CA LEU A 117 -16.84 12.08 -3.13
C LEU A 117 -17.02 11.58 -1.69
N GLN A 118 -15.94 11.14 -1.04
CA GLN A 118 -15.97 10.62 0.33
C GLN A 118 -16.14 11.70 1.43
N LYS A 119 -15.61 12.90 1.23
CA LYS A 119 -15.46 13.90 2.28
C LYS A 119 -16.21 15.19 1.95
N ALA A 120 -17.31 15.44 2.63
CA ALA A 120 -18.18 16.59 2.40
C ALA A 120 -17.50 17.98 2.49
N GLY A 121 -16.31 18.09 3.05
CA GLY A 121 -15.59 19.35 3.19
C GLY A 121 -14.49 19.61 2.15
N TYR A 122 -14.30 18.69 1.18
CA TYR A 122 -13.25 18.82 0.18
C TYR A 122 -13.80 19.34 -1.15
N THR A 123 -13.00 20.10 -1.88
CA THR A 123 -13.27 20.47 -3.27
C THR A 123 -12.51 19.55 -4.23
N LEU A 124 -12.96 19.45 -5.46
CA LEU A 124 -12.27 18.66 -6.48
C LEU A 124 -10.90 19.26 -6.82
N GLU A 125 -10.78 20.58 -6.77
CA GLU A 125 -9.54 21.31 -6.97
C GLU A 125 -8.50 20.96 -5.90
N GLU A 126 -8.91 20.94 -4.62
CA GLU A 126 -8.02 20.55 -3.51
C GLU A 126 -7.52 19.11 -3.68
N THR A 127 -8.41 18.15 -3.99
CA THR A 127 -8.01 16.75 -4.17
C THR A 127 -7.07 16.57 -5.35
N ARG A 128 -7.23 17.32 -6.43
CA ARG A 128 -6.33 17.34 -7.58
C ARG A 128 -4.95 17.95 -7.24
N GLU A 129 -4.90 19.02 -6.45
CA GLU A 129 -3.62 19.58 -5.99
C GLU A 129 -2.87 18.59 -5.09
N TRP A 130 -3.56 17.90 -4.18
CA TRP A 130 -2.94 16.85 -3.38
C TRP A 130 -2.49 15.66 -4.24
N ALA A 131 -3.24 15.32 -5.28
CA ALA A 131 -2.87 14.28 -6.22
C ALA A 131 -1.55 14.59 -6.92
N LYS A 132 -1.37 15.82 -7.43
CA LYS A 132 -0.12 16.27 -8.06
C LYS A 132 1.07 16.19 -7.09
N ASP A 133 0.89 16.61 -5.85
CA ASP A 133 1.91 16.51 -4.81
C ASP A 133 2.25 15.05 -4.46
N ASN A 134 1.22 14.19 -4.30
CA ASN A 134 1.44 12.77 -4.02
C ASN A 134 2.08 12.01 -5.20
N ILE A 135 1.84 12.42 -6.45
CA ILE A 135 2.51 11.85 -7.62
C ILE A 135 4.03 12.05 -7.56
N LEU A 136 4.51 13.17 -7.03
CA LEU A 136 5.94 13.38 -6.83
C LEU A 136 6.55 12.38 -5.85
N ASP A 137 5.85 12.09 -4.74
CA ASP A 137 6.29 11.07 -3.78
C ASP A 137 6.27 9.65 -4.37
N ILE A 138 5.27 9.34 -5.20
CA ILE A 138 5.17 8.06 -5.91
C ILE A 138 6.28 7.94 -6.96
N ALA A 139 6.52 8.97 -7.74
CA ALA A 139 7.60 9.02 -8.75
C ALA A 139 8.99 8.89 -8.11
N ALA A 140 9.18 9.46 -6.91
CA ALA A 140 10.41 9.36 -6.13
C ALA A 140 10.76 7.92 -5.68
N VAL A 141 9.82 6.98 -5.76
CA VAL A 141 10.11 5.55 -5.53
C VAL A 141 11.05 5.01 -6.62
N GLY A 142 11.04 5.60 -7.83
CA GLY A 142 11.97 5.32 -8.91
C GLY A 142 11.52 4.16 -9.80
N PHE A 143 10.25 4.09 -10.13
CA PHE A 143 9.70 3.18 -11.13
C PHE A 143 10.39 3.35 -12.49
N ASP A 144 10.33 2.32 -13.33
CA ASP A 144 10.76 2.40 -14.73
C ASP A 144 9.78 3.30 -15.51
N PRO A 145 10.22 4.47 -16.02
CA PRO A 145 9.30 5.44 -16.63
C PRO A 145 8.69 4.96 -17.97
N ASP A 146 9.33 4.02 -18.65
CA ASP A 146 8.80 3.47 -19.91
C ASP A 146 7.82 2.30 -19.69
N ARG A 147 7.78 1.77 -18.45
CA ARG A 147 6.88 0.68 -18.04
C ARG A 147 5.89 1.09 -16.96
N THR A 148 5.77 2.38 -16.66
CA THR A 148 4.86 2.88 -15.62
C THR A 148 3.96 3.96 -16.19
N PHE A 149 2.68 3.85 -15.91
CA PHE A 149 1.68 4.86 -16.23
C PHE A 149 0.99 5.31 -14.95
N ILE A 150 1.15 6.58 -14.60
CA ILE A 150 0.47 7.25 -13.48
C ILE A 150 -0.60 8.16 -14.06
N PHE A 151 -1.82 8.07 -13.55
CA PHE A 151 -2.94 8.86 -14.06
C PHE A 151 -3.89 9.30 -12.95
N LEU A 152 -4.54 10.45 -13.16
CA LEU A 152 -5.67 10.92 -12.35
C LEU A 152 -6.97 10.44 -13.00
N ASP A 153 -7.92 10.01 -12.17
CA ASP A 153 -9.22 9.54 -12.65
C ASP A 153 -9.94 10.60 -13.46
N THR A 154 -10.00 11.83 -12.95
CA THR A 154 -10.71 12.92 -13.64
C THR A 154 -10.07 13.31 -14.97
N GLU A 155 -8.77 13.10 -15.15
CA GLU A 155 -8.07 13.42 -16.38
C GLU A 155 -8.15 12.28 -17.40
N TYR A 156 -7.95 11.04 -16.95
CA TYR A 156 -7.92 9.85 -17.79
C TYR A 156 -9.30 9.25 -18.05
N ILE A 157 -10.36 9.81 -17.44
CA ILE A 157 -11.74 9.30 -17.49
C ILE A 157 -12.25 8.98 -18.91
N ARG A 158 -11.89 9.77 -19.89
CA ARG A 158 -12.28 9.54 -21.30
C ARG A 158 -11.92 8.14 -21.78
N ASN A 159 -10.72 7.66 -21.38
CA ASN A 159 -10.19 6.36 -21.80
C ASN A 159 -10.75 5.22 -20.93
N MET A 160 -11.17 5.51 -19.70
CA MET A 160 -11.73 4.54 -18.77
C MET A 160 -13.24 4.36 -18.91
N TYR A 161 -13.98 5.43 -19.20
CA TYR A 161 -15.44 5.48 -19.12
C TYR A 161 -16.16 4.40 -19.94
N PRO A 162 -15.77 4.10 -21.22
CA PRO A 162 -16.42 3.05 -21.98
C PRO A 162 -16.39 1.68 -21.30
N LEU A 163 -15.25 1.33 -20.67
CA LEU A 163 -15.12 0.08 -19.93
C LEU A 163 -15.82 0.16 -18.56
N ALA A 164 -15.74 1.31 -17.87
CA ALA A 164 -16.45 1.52 -16.60
C ALA A 164 -17.96 1.32 -16.72
N VAL A 165 -18.56 1.79 -17.83
CA VAL A 165 -20.00 1.58 -18.11
C VAL A 165 -20.30 0.08 -18.33
N LYS A 166 -19.41 -0.66 -19.01
CA LYS A 166 -19.56 -2.11 -19.17
C LYS A 166 -19.47 -2.84 -17.83
N VAL A 167 -18.55 -2.42 -16.95
CA VAL A 167 -18.43 -2.93 -15.58
C VAL A 167 -19.68 -2.59 -14.77
N ALA A 168 -20.10 -1.32 -14.74
CA ALA A 168 -21.26 -0.87 -13.99
C ALA A 168 -22.55 -1.60 -14.39
N LYS A 169 -22.70 -1.94 -15.68
CA LYS A 169 -23.84 -2.74 -16.16
C LYS A 169 -23.90 -4.15 -15.55
N LYS A 170 -22.78 -4.67 -15.08
CA LYS A 170 -22.67 -6.00 -14.45
C LYS A 170 -22.84 -5.98 -12.93
N LEU A 171 -22.65 -4.82 -12.30
CA LEU A 171 -22.78 -4.64 -10.87
C LEU A 171 -24.20 -4.15 -10.53
N THR A 172 -24.79 -4.72 -9.49
CA THR A 172 -26.09 -4.24 -8.99
C THR A 172 -25.91 -3.29 -7.80
N PHE A 173 -26.87 -2.44 -7.56
CA PHE A 173 -26.93 -1.56 -6.39
C PHE A 173 -26.74 -2.36 -5.09
N ASN A 174 -27.43 -3.51 -4.95
CA ASN A 174 -27.36 -4.31 -3.74
C ASN A 174 -25.98 -4.93 -3.51
N GLU A 175 -25.29 -5.37 -4.55
CA GLU A 175 -23.91 -5.89 -4.45
C GLU A 175 -22.95 -4.80 -4.00
N VAL A 176 -22.98 -3.62 -4.63
CA VAL A 176 -22.13 -2.50 -4.27
C VAL A 176 -22.43 -2.03 -2.84
N ARG A 177 -23.70 -1.87 -2.50
CA ARG A 177 -24.15 -1.49 -1.15
C ARG A 177 -23.64 -2.48 -0.09
N ALA A 178 -23.84 -3.77 -0.30
CA ALA A 178 -23.45 -4.81 0.65
C ALA A 178 -21.92 -4.91 0.79
N THR A 179 -21.18 -4.75 -0.31
CA THR A 179 -19.74 -4.88 -0.34
C THR A 179 -19.03 -3.74 0.41
N PHE A 180 -19.55 -2.51 0.29
CA PHE A 180 -18.91 -1.31 0.84
C PHE A 180 -19.61 -0.72 2.07
N GLY A 181 -20.71 -1.33 2.53
CA GLY A 181 -21.48 -0.81 3.67
C GLY A 181 -22.23 0.48 3.37
N PHE A 182 -22.52 0.77 2.10
CA PHE A 182 -23.23 1.97 1.70
C PHE A 182 -24.68 1.98 2.19
N ASN A 183 -25.24 3.16 2.41
CA ASN A 183 -26.58 3.37 2.90
C ASN A 183 -27.35 4.37 2.01
N GLU A 184 -28.58 4.71 2.39
CA GLU A 184 -29.44 5.58 1.60
C GLU A 184 -28.93 7.03 1.46
N SER A 185 -28.03 7.47 2.34
CA SER A 185 -27.39 8.79 2.25
C SER A 185 -26.12 8.80 1.39
N THR A 186 -25.67 7.65 0.88
CA THR A 186 -24.50 7.56 0.04
C THR A 186 -24.76 8.24 -1.30
N ASN A 187 -23.88 9.16 -1.69
CA ASN A 187 -24.04 9.86 -2.97
C ASN A 187 -23.84 8.93 -4.18
N ILE A 188 -24.42 9.29 -5.32
CA ILE A 188 -24.40 8.49 -6.56
C ILE A 188 -22.97 8.28 -7.08
N GLY A 189 -22.07 9.27 -6.88
CA GLY A 189 -20.68 9.17 -7.29
C GLY A 189 -19.98 8.00 -6.61
N LEU A 190 -20.10 7.85 -5.29
CA LEU A 190 -19.56 6.71 -4.55
C LEU A 190 -20.20 5.36 -4.94
N LEU A 191 -21.47 5.36 -5.35
CA LEU A 191 -22.11 4.13 -5.84
C LEU A 191 -21.55 3.69 -7.20
N PHE A 192 -21.12 4.63 -8.05
CA PHE A 192 -20.53 4.35 -9.35
C PHE A 192 -19.01 4.10 -9.27
N TYR A 193 -18.32 4.69 -8.30
CA TYR A 193 -16.86 4.66 -8.17
C TYR A 193 -16.25 3.24 -8.21
N PRO A 194 -16.80 2.19 -7.58
CA PRO A 194 -16.26 0.83 -7.70
C PRO A 194 -16.12 0.34 -9.14
N ALA A 195 -16.99 0.79 -10.03
CA ALA A 195 -16.88 0.45 -11.44
C ALA A 195 -15.67 1.13 -12.13
N LEU A 196 -15.27 2.31 -11.67
CA LEU A 196 -14.05 3.00 -12.14
C LEU A 196 -12.80 2.30 -11.62
N GLN A 197 -12.72 2.06 -10.32
CA GLN A 197 -11.54 1.43 -9.69
C GLN A 197 -11.24 0.02 -10.19
N ILE A 198 -12.22 -0.67 -10.73
CA ILE A 198 -12.03 -2.00 -11.35
C ILE A 198 -11.36 -1.90 -12.73
N VAL A 199 -11.57 -0.81 -13.47
CA VAL A 199 -11.12 -0.66 -14.86
C VAL A 199 -9.62 -0.89 -15.06
N PRO A 200 -8.71 -0.34 -14.25
CA PRO A 200 -7.27 -0.53 -14.48
C PRO A 200 -6.82 -2.00 -14.42
N THR A 201 -7.55 -2.86 -13.70
CA THR A 201 -7.27 -4.30 -13.68
C THR A 201 -7.48 -4.99 -15.05
N MET A 202 -8.06 -4.28 -16.00
CA MET A 202 -8.42 -4.74 -17.34
C MET A 202 -7.68 -3.99 -18.46
N PHE A 203 -6.65 -3.22 -18.14
CA PHE A 203 -5.88 -2.46 -19.14
C PHE A 203 -5.09 -3.34 -20.11
N GLU A 204 -4.73 -4.55 -19.68
CA GLU A 204 -4.10 -5.54 -20.54
C GLU A 204 -4.92 -6.85 -20.60
N LYS A 205 -4.77 -7.62 -21.67
CA LYS A 205 -5.34 -8.98 -21.81
C LYS A 205 -4.43 -10.02 -21.13
N ARG A 206 -3.99 -9.72 -19.93
CA ARG A 206 -3.16 -10.55 -19.04
C ARG A 206 -3.71 -10.47 -17.62
N ARG A 207 -3.23 -11.33 -16.75
CA ARG A 207 -3.61 -11.26 -15.34
C ARG A 207 -3.00 -10.02 -14.67
N CYS A 208 -3.82 -9.28 -13.95
CA CYS A 208 -3.38 -8.18 -13.09
C CYS A 208 -2.98 -8.74 -11.73
N LEU A 209 -1.85 -8.29 -11.17
CA LEU A 209 -1.47 -8.49 -9.77
C LEU A 209 -1.50 -7.16 -9.04
N ILE A 210 -2.19 -7.09 -7.91
CA ILE A 210 -2.41 -5.86 -7.15
C ILE A 210 -1.72 -5.96 -5.79
N PRO A 211 -0.56 -5.32 -5.59
CA PRO A 211 0.01 -5.10 -4.27
C PRO A 211 -0.74 -3.98 -3.53
N ALA A 212 -1.44 -4.32 -2.46
CA ALA A 212 -2.24 -3.36 -1.69
C ALA A 212 -2.45 -3.81 -0.25
N GLY A 213 -2.96 -2.92 0.60
CA GLY A 213 -3.51 -3.30 1.90
C GLY A 213 -4.70 -4.26 1.72
N ILE A 214 -4.88 -5.18 2.66
CA ILE A 214 -5.98 -6.16 2.58
C ILE A 214 -7.37 -5.50 2.62
N ASP A 215 -7.46 -4.29 3.14
CA ASP A 215 -8.68 -3.48 3.15
C ASP A 215 -9.23 -3.18 1.73
N GLN A 216 -8.41 -3.26 0.70
CA GLN A 216 -8.81 -3.03 -0.69
C GLN A 216 -9.41 -4.27 -1.38
N ASP A 217 -9.37 -5.44 -0.77
CA ASP A 217 -9.86 -6.70 -1.33
C ASP A 217 -11.36 -6.69 -1.77
N PRO A 218 -12.26 -5.93 -1.14
CA PRO A 218 -13.66 -5.83 -1.59
C PRO A 218 -13.82 -5.44 -3.07
N TYR A 219 -13.00 -4.53 -3.59
CA TYR A 219 -13.01 -4.16 -5.02
C TYR A 219 -12.65 -5.35 -5.92
N TRP A 220 -11.65 -6.10 -5.50
CA TRP A 220 -11.14 -7.23 -6.27
C TRP A 220 -12.11 -8.40 -6.30
N ARG A 221 -12.90 -8.60 -5.25
CA ARG A 221 -13.99 -9.60 -5.27
C ARG A 221 -15.03 -9.27 -6.33
N LEU A 222 -15.51 -8.02 -6.39
CA LEU A 222 -16.45 -7.60 -7.43
C LEU A 222 -15.86 -7.78 -8.84
N GLN A 223 -14.60 -7.41 -9.05
CA GLN A 223 -13.93 -7.61 -10.33
C GLN A 223 -13.92 -9.09 -10.74
N ARG A 224 -13.57 -9.97 -9.80
CA ARG A 224 -13.46 -11.42 -10.05
C ARG A 224 -14.78 -12.07 -10.45
N ASP A 225 -15.89 -11.54 -9.95
CA ASP A 225 -17.22 -12.06 -10.26
C ASP A 225 -17.65 -11.73 -11.70
N ILE A 226 -17.17 -10.62 -12.26
CA ILE A 226 -17.60 -10.12 -13.57
C ILE A 226 -16.54 -10.26 -14.68
N ALA A 227 -15.26 -10.42 -14.34
CA ALA A 227 -14.14 -10.32 -15.28
C ALA A 227 -14.29 -11.24 -16.50
N GLU A 228 -14.56 -12.53 -16.28
CA GLU A 228 -14.67 -13.51 -17.37
C GLU A 228 -15.84 -13.20 -18.33
N SER A 229 -16.94 -12.67 -17.78
CA SER A 229 -18.08 -12.24 -18.60
C SER A 229 -17.80 -11.02 -19.49
N LEU A 230 -16.72 -10.30 -19.19
CA LEU A 230 -16.21 -9.17 -19.97
C LEU A 230 -14.99 -9.55 -20.83
N GLY A 231 -14.57 -10.82 -20.83
CA GLY A 231 -13.43 -11.33 -21.58
C GLY A 231 -12.06 -10.95 -20.99
N TYR A 232 -12.00 -10.81 -19.67
CA TYR A 232 -10.78 -10.50 -18.92
C TYR A 232 -10.47 -11.57 -17.87
N TYR A 233 -9.24 -11.55 -17.35
CA TYR A 233 -8.83 -12.44 -16.27
C TYR A 233 -9.38 -11.96 -14.92
N LYS A 234 -9.67 -12.91 -14.04
CA LYS A 234 -9.82 -12.60 -12.60
C LYS A 234 -8.53 -12.02 -12.09
N THR A 235 -8.60 -10.86 -11.45
CA THR A 235 -7.40 -10.22 -10.90
C THR A 235 -6.81 -11.02 -9.74
N ALA A 236 -5.50 -10.99 -9.65
CA ALA A 236 -4.75 -11.48 -8.50
C ALA A 236 -4.42 -10.31 -7.55
N ALA A 237 -4.18 -10.61 -6.30
CA ALA A 237 -3.76 -9.62 -5.32
C ALA A 237 -2.71 -10.19 -4.36
N ILE A 238 -1.86 -9.33 -3.84
CA ILE A 238 -0.94 -9.62 -2.76
C ILE A 238 -1.12 -8.55 -1.67
N HIS A 239 -1.46 -8.99 -0.45
CA HIS A 239 -1.96 -8.12 0.60
C HIS A 239 -0.93 -7.84 1.66
N SER A 240 -0.78 -6.55 2.01
CA SER A 240 0.03 -6.12 3.13
C SER A 240 -0.78 -5.99 4.42
N LYS A 241 -0.08 -6.19 5.55
CA LYS A 241 -0.50 -5.70 6.86
C LYS A 241 -0.49 -4.18 6.86
N PHE A 242 -1.21 -3.60 7.81
CA PHE A 242 -1.20 -2.16 8.02
C PHE A 242 0.07 -1.73 8.74
N PHE A 243 0.61 -0.58 8.34
CA PHE A 243 1.68 0.06 9.08
C PHE A 243 1.06 0.79 10.28
N PRO A 244 1.46 0.48 11.52
CA PRO A 244 0.76 1.00 12.70
C PRO A 244 1.07 2.49 12.95
N PRO A 245 0.19 3.22 13.65
CA PRO A 245 0.49 4.56 14.16
C PRO A 245 1.54 4.52 15.27
N LEU A 246 2.13 5.65 15.61
CA LEU A 246 3.06 5.73 16.74
C LEU A 246 2.41 5.43 18.10
N SER A 247 1.10 5.58 18.23
CA SER A 247 0.35 5.34 19.48
C SER A 247 0.27 3.88 19.91
N GLY A 248 0.64 2.94 19.06
CA GLY A 248 0.61 1.50 19.37
C GLY A 248 0.66 0.64 18.12
N VAL A 249 0.79 -0.68 18.30
CA VAL A 249 0.88 -1.66 17.20
C VAL A 249 -0.48 -2.01 16.60
N GLU A 250 -1.55 -1.46 17.13
CA GLU A 250 -2.91 -1.70 16.66
C GLU A 250 -3.37 -0.62 15.67
N GLY A 251 -4.20 -1.03 14.70
CA GLY A 251 -4.78 -0.12 13.72
C GLY A 251 -3.86 0.20 12.53
N LYS A 252 -4.19 1.30 11.84
CA LYS A 252 -3.54 1.77 10.62
C LYS A 252 -3.09 3.21 10.81
N MET A 253 -1.87 3.54 10.40
CA MET A 253 -1.39 4.93 10.36
C MET A 253 -2.35 5.79 9.54
N SER A 254 -2.69 6.97 10.05
CA SER A 254 -3.70 7.85 9.44
C SER A 254 -3.32 9.31 9.57
N SER A 255 -3.52 10.07 8.49
CA SER A 255 -3.31 11.52 8.47
C SER A 255 -4.27 12.30 9.39
N SER A 256 -5.30 11.65 9.94
CA SER A 256 -6.21 12.27 10.92
C SER A 256 -5.60 12.47 12.31
N LEU A 257 -4.48 11.80 12.60
CA LEU A 257 -3.74 11.90 13.87
C LEU A 257 -2.27 12.29 13.59
N PRO A 258 -2.01 13.56 13.28
CA PRO A 258 -0.70 14.02 12.79
C PRO A 258 0.47 13.76 13.75
N GLU A 259 0.23 13.81 15.05
CA GLU A 259 1.25 13.57 16.09
C GLU A 259 1.70 12.10 16.14
N TYR A 260 0.85 11.16 15.72
CA TYR A 260 1.15 9.72 15.66
C TYR A 260 1.53 9.23 14.27
N THR A 261 1.73 10.17 13.33
CA THR A 261 2.00 9.87 11.91
C THR A 261 3.34 10.45 11.49
N ILE A 262 4.19 9.64 10.83
CA ILE A 262 5.44 10.10 10.21
C ILE A 262 5.17 10.44 8.75
N TYR A 263 5.17 11.72 8.43
CA TYR A 263 5.03 12.22 7.05
C TYR A 263 6.34 12.15 6.29
N LEU A 264 6.27 12.00 4.97
CA LEU A 264 7.46 12.02 4.11
C LEU A 264 8.16 13.39 4.09
N THR A 265 7.43 14.43 4.50
CA THR A 265 7.90 15.81 4.61
C THR A 265 8.42 16.19 6.00
N ASP A 266 8.32 15.30 6.99
CA ASP A 266 8.82 15.60 8.35
C ASP A 266 10.33 15.82 8.33
N ASP A 267 10.80 16.91 8.92
CA ASP A 267 12.22 17.18 9.10
C ASP A 267 12.83 16.30 10.22
N PRO A 268 14.17 16.18 10.31
CA PRO A 268 14.83 15.31 11.28
C PRO A 268 14.47 15.61 12.74
N LYS A 269 14.23 16.89 13.09
CA LYS A 269 13.85 17.31 14.43
C LYS A 269 12.42 16.89 14.75
N THR A 270 11.52 17.04 13.79
CA THR A 270 10.12 16.62 13.88
C THR A 270 10.02 15.09 14.04
N VAL A 271 10.74 14.31 13.22
CA VAL A 271 10.83 12.86 13.32
C VAL A 271 11.27 12.44 14.72
N ARG A 272 12.40 13.01 15.19
CA ARG A 272 12.94 12.73 16.53
C ARG A 272 11.89 13.03 17.62
N THR A 273 11.27 14.21 17.54
CA THR A 273 10.26 14.65 18.51
C THR A 273 9.07 13.69 18.55
N LYS A 274 8.56 13.29 17.39
CA LYS A 274 7.44 12.36 17.27
C LYS A 274 7.79 10.99 17.86
N ILE A 275 8.93 10.41 17.49
CA ILE A 275 9.37 9.10 17.98
C ILE A 275 9.59 9.13 19.49
N MET A 276 10.36 10.10 20.00
CA MET A 276 10.70 10.15 21.41
C MET A 276 9.48 10.37 22.28
N LYS A 277 8.53 11.21 21.85
CA LYS A 277 7.38 11.62 22.65
C LYS A 277 6.17 10.67 22.49
N TYR A 278 5.91 10.20 21.27
CA TYR A 278 4.63 9.56 20.95
C TYR A 278 4.74 8.08 20.56
N ALA A 279 5.95 7.57 20.24
CA ALA A 279 6.07 6.15 19.93
C ALA A 279 5.83 5.32 21.19
N PHE A 280 4.78 4.49 21.15
CA PHE A 280 4.44 3.56 22.23
C PHE A 280 5.59 2.61 22.47
N SER A 281 5.91 2.39 23.75
CA SER A 281 7.05 1.59 24.18
C SER A 281 6.63 0.32 24.90
N GLY A 282 7.31 -0.78 24.58
CA GLY A 282 7.24 -2.04 25.29
C GLY A 282 8.21 -2.12 26.49
N GLY A 283 8.88 -1.02 26.86
CA GLY A 283 9.83 -0.98 27.98
C GLY A 283 9.17 -0.92 29.35
N GLN A 284 10.00 -0.97 30.39
CA GLN A 284 9.57 -0.87 31.78
C GLN A 284 9.58 0.59 32.26
N PRO A 285 8.84 0.92 33.34
CA PRO A 285 8.73 2.29 33.85
C PRO A 285 10.05 2.93 34.32
N THR A 286 11.02 2.15 34.76
CA THR A 286 12.34 2.64 35.20
C THR A 286 13.47 1.86 34.52
N ILE A 287 14.65 2.47 34.49
CA ILE A 287 15.87 1.84 33.90
C ILE A 287 16.20 0.54 34.69
N GLU A 288 16.11 0.56 36.01
CA GLU A 288 16.43 -0.59 36.85
C GLU A 288 15.48 -1.76 36.56
N LEU A 289 14.17 -1.47 36.42
CA LEU A 289 13.18 -2.49 36.09
C LEU A 289 13.41 -3.00 34.64
N HIS A 290 13.76 -2.09 33.69
CA HIS A 290 14.06 -2.49 32.34
C HIS A 290 15.31 -3.37 32.25
N ARG A 291 16.37 -3.02 32.99
CA ARG A 291 17.58 -3.86 33.06
C ARG A 291 17.32 -5.23 33.69
N LYS A 292 16.34 -5.32 34.61
CA LYS A 292 15.98 -6.56 35.27
C LYS A 292 15.03 -7.47 34.48
N TYR A 293 14.03 -6.88 33.84
CA TYR A 293 12.92 -7.63 33.23
C TYR A 293 12.89 -7.55 31.68
N GLY A 294 13.68 -6.66 31.10
CA GLY A 294 13.69 -6.40 29.67
C GLY A 294 12.45 -5.66 29.17
N GLY A 295 12.46 -5.37 27.86
CA GLY A 295 11.33 -4.83 27.14
C GLY A 295 10.58 -5.90 26.34
N ASN A 296 9.36 -5.56 25.92
CA ASN A 296 8.57 -6.39 25.03
C ASN A 296 8.57 -5.78 23.59
N PRO A 297 9.37 -6.31 22.66
CA PRO A 297 9.42 -5.81 21.28
C PRO A 297 8.12 -6.04 20.50
N ASP A 298 7.27 -7.00 20.90
CA ASP A 298 6.05 -7.34 20.17
C ASP A 298 5.01 -6.21 20.20
N ILE A 299 5.08 -5.35 21.24
CA ILE A 299 4.20 -4.19 21.40
C ILE A 299 4.94 -2.85 21.26
N ASP A 300 6.27 -2.86 21.10
CA ASP A 300 7.07 -1.64 20.94
C ASP A 300 7.04 -1.17 19.49
N VAL A 301 6.48 0.00 19.26
CA VAL A 301 6.32 0.54 17.90
C VAL A 301 7.67 0.79 17.23
N SER A 302 8.68 1.22 17.98
CA SER A 302 10.01 1.48 17.40
C SER A 302 10.65 0.18 16.90
N PHE A 303 10.54 -0.90 17.68
CA PHE A 303 10.99 -2.21 17.24
C PHE A 303 10.18 -2.70 16.03
N GLN A 304 8.85 -2.56 16.05
CA GLN A 304 8.00 -3.01 14.95
C GLN A 304 8.32 -2.28 13.64
N TYR A 305 8.61 -0.98 13.65
CA TYR A 305 9.03 -0.26 12.45
C TYR A 305 10.37 -0.76 11.90
N LEU A 306 11.35 -0.97 12.79
CA LEU A 306 12.64 -1.56 12.40
C LEU A 306 12.43 -2.96 11.81
N TYR A 307 11.65 -3.81 12.48
CA TYR A 307 11.37 -5.17 12.05
C TYR A 307 10.62 -5.22 10.71
N MET A 308 9.58 -4.43 10.55
CA MET A 308 8.75 -4.47 9.32
C MET A 308 9.53 -4.01 8.09
N PHE A 309 10.39 -2.98 8.23
CA PHE A 309 10.98 -2.33 7.06
C PHE A 309 12.36 -1.68 7.27
N PHE A 310 12.57 -0.89 8.34
CA PHE A 310 13.69 0.04 8.43
C PHE A 310 15.04 -0.61 8.78
N GLU A 311 15.07 -1.84 9.33
CA GLU A 311 16.30 -2.63 9.48
C GLU A 311 16.18 -3.93 8.67
N PRO A 312 16.61 -3.95 7.40
CA PRO A 312 16.45 -5.11 6.53
C PRO A 312 17.39 -6.28 6.86
N ASP A 313 18.47 -6.04 7.61
CA ASP A 313 19.41 -7.08 8.02
C ASP A 313 18.81 -7.95 9.14
N ASP A 314 18.58 -9.25 8.84
CA ASP A 314 17.96 -10.18 9.76
C ASP A 314 18.83 -10.50 10.99
N GLN A 315 20.15 -10.41 10.89
CA GLN A 315 21.06 -10.62 12.03
C GLN A 315 21.05 -9.41 12.96
N LYS A 316 21.03 -8.21 12.39
CA LYS A 316 20.95 -6.96 13.18
C LYS A 316 19.63 -6.84 13.91
N ILE A 317 18.51 -7.08 13.23
CA ILE A 317 17.19 -6.96 13.89
C ILE A 317 17.02 -8.02 14.98
N LYS A 318 17.52 -9.24 14.78
CA LYS A 318 17.52 -10.29 15.80
C LYS A 318 18.36 -9.88 17.01
N LYS A 319 19.54 -9.31 16.80
CA LYS A 319 20.37 -8.78 17.89
C LYS A 319 19.66 -7.68 18.67
N ILE A 320 19.03 -6.73 17.99
CA ILE A 320 18.23 -5.65 18.62
C ILE A 320 17.11 -6.27 19.48
N GLU A 321 16.40 -7.28 18.96
CA GLU A 321 15.35 -7.98 19.68
C GLU A 321 15.87 -8.63 20.96
N GLU A 322 16.96 -9.44 20.87
CA GLU A 322 17.56 -10.12 21.99
C GLU A 322 18.07 -9.14 23.08
N GLU A 323 18.71 -8.05 22.67
CA GLU A 323 19.21 -7.03 23.57
C GLU A 323 18.08 -6.24 24.24
N TYR A 324 16.96 -6.00 23.54
CA TYR A 324 15.78 -5.34 24.12
C TYR A 324 15.04 -6.25 25.08
N ARG A 325 14.81 -7.53 24.73
CA ARG A 325 14.19 -8.53 25.60
C ARG A 325 14.99 -8.82 26.87
N SER A 326 16.32 -8.78 26.78
CA SER A 326 17.20 -8.98 27.94
C SER A 326 17.40 -7.73 28.81
N GLY A 327 16.89 -6.57 28.41
CA GLY A 327 17.09 -5.30 29.09
C GLY A 327 18.48 -4.67 28.88
N LYS A 328 19.30 -5.24 28.00
CA LYS A 328 20.61 -4.68 27.62
C LYS A 328 20.45 -3.41 26.78
N LEU A 329 19.52 -3.38 25.85
CA LEU A 329 19.16 -2.19 25.06
C LEU A 329 18.00 -1.46 25.73
N LEU A 330 18.17 -0.19 26.07
CA LEU A 330 17.12 0.63 26.67
C LEU A 330 16.13 1.14 25.62
N THR A 331 14.91 1.46 26.04
CA THR A 331 13.86 2.04 25.18
C THR A 331 14.32 3.31 24.45
N GLY A 332 15.03 4.22 25.16
CA GLY A 332 15.57 5.44 24.53
C GLY A 332 16.57 5.14 23.44
N GLU A 333 17.45 4.14 23.65
CA GLU A 333 18.43 3.70 22.67
C GLU A 333 17.76 3.06 21.45
N LEU A 334 16.73 2.21 21.66
CA LEU A 334 15.93 1.62 20.57
C LEU A 334 15.24 2.70 19.73
N LYS A 335 14.67 3.73 20.38
CA LYS A 335 14.06 4.88 19.69
C LYS A 335 15.08 5.67 18.87
N GLU A 336 16.31 5.85 19.38
CA GLU A 336 17.38 6.53 18.62
C GLU A 336 17.77 5.75 17.37
N ILE A 337 17.88 4.43 17.43
CA ILE A 337 18.14 3.58 16.25
C ILE A 337 17.05 3.81 15.20
N LEU A 338 15.77 3.85 15.60
CA LEU A 338 14.69 4.13 14.65
C LEU A 338 14.77 5.55 14.08
N VAL A 339 15.05 6.56 14.90
CA VAL A 339 15.20 7.96 14.45
C VAL A 339 16.27 8.08 13.39
N GLU A 340 17.43 7.45 13.59
CA GLU A 340 18.53 7.43 12.62
C GLU A 340 18.08 6.82 11.30
N LYS A 341 17.51 5.63 11.32
CA LYS A 341 17.02 4.92 10.13
C LYS A 341 15.92 5.67 9.38
N LEU A 342 14.98 6.26 10.10
CA LEU A 342 13.92 7.08 9.50
C LEU A 342 14.47 8.33 8.83
N ASN A 343 15.40 9.02 9.47
CA ASN A 343 16.01 10.23 8.92
C ASN A 343 16.81 9.93 7.65
N GLU A 344 17.59 8.84 7.63
CA GLU A 344 18.31 8.36 6.45
C GLU A 344 17.34 8.06 5.29
N PHE A 345 16.25 7.35 5.58
CA PHE A 345 15.22 7.02 4.60
C PHE A 345 14.54 8.27 4.04
N LEU A 346 14.08 9.17 4.91
CA LEU A 346 13.38 10.39 4.51
C LEU A 346 14.28 11.37 3.76
N GLU A 347 15.56 11.46 4.12
CA GLU A 347 16.53 12.27 3.37
C GLU A 347 16.71 11.73 1.95
N THR A 348 16.91 10.42 1.82
CA THR A 348 17.02 9.77 0.51
C THR A 348 15.75 10.00 -0.32
N HIS A 349 14.58 9.90 0.31
CA HIS A 349 13.30 10.14 -0.37
C HIS A 349 13.17 11.59 -0.84
N ARG A 350 13.55 12.58 -0.02
CA ARG A 350 13.52 14.01 -0.40
C ARG A 350 14.40 14.29 -1.61
N LEU A 351 15.61 13.75 -1.65
CA LEU A 351 16.51 13.90 -2.81
C LEU A 351 15.89 13.31 -4.08
N ARG A 352 15.36 12.10 -4.00
CA ARG A 352 14.68 11.47 -5.13
C ARG A 352 13.43 12.21 -5.57
N ARG A 353 12.70 12.83 -4.63
CA ARG A 353 11.51 13.63 -4.95
C ARG A 353 11.88 14.89 -5.75
N GLU A 354 13.01 15.51 -5.48
CA GLU A 354 13.50 16.62 -6.33
C GLU A 354 13.85 16.15 -7.74
N GLU A 355 14.52 15.01 -7.88
CA GLU A 355 14.82 14.40 -9.18
C GLU A 355 13.54 14.01 -9.93
N ALA A 356 12.55 13.50 -9.23
CA ALA A 356 11.28 13.06 -9.79
C ALA A 356 10.49 14.20 -10.48
N LYS A 357 10.69 15.46 -10.08
CA LYS A 357 10.06 16.61 -10.75
C LYS A 357 10.30 16.64 -12.27
N SER A 358 11.46 16.20 -12.71
CA SER A 358 11.80 16.11 -14.14
C SER A 358 11.27 14.85 -14.82
N LEU A 359 10.75 13.89 -14.06
CA LEU A 359 10.31 12.59 -14.58
C LEU A 359 8.79 12.41 -14.58
N VAL A 360 8.04 13.29 -13.90
CA VAL A 360 6.58 13.18 -13.76
C VAL A 360 5.90 13.07 -15.13
N ASP A 361 6.27 13.93 -16.09
CA ASP A 361 5.68 13.91 -17.44
C ASP A 361 5.93 12.59 -18.16
N LYS A 362 7.06 11.93 -17.93
CA LYS A 362 7.32 10.61 -18.48
C LYS A 362 6.35 9.56 -17.95
N TYR A 363 6.06 9.60 -16.64
CA TYR A 363 5.09 8.68 -16.05
C TYR A 363 3.67 8.94 -16.48
N MET A 364 3.30 10.21 -16.71
CA MET A 364 1.92 10.59 -16.98
C MET A 364 1.61 10.66 -18.49
N TYR A 365 2.58 11.09 -19.33
CA TYR A 365 2.27 11.44 -20.74
C TYR A 365 3.29 10.89 -21.75
N ASP A 366 4.61 10.98 -21.45
CA ASP A 366 5.65 10.89 -22.47
C ASP A 366 6.42 9.55 -22.50
N GLY A 367 6.37 8.74 -21.42
CA GLY A 367 6.94 7.40 -21.38
C GLY A 367 6.26 6.46 -22.38
N GLU A 368 6.90 5.37 -22.74
CA GLU A 368 6.36 4.44 -23.75
C GLU A 368 4.96 3.95 -23.38
N LEU A 369 4.78 3.46 -22.15
CA LEU A 369 3.49 2.97 -21.68
C LEU A 369 2.45 4.09 -21.59
N ALA A 370 2.82 5.28 -21.08
CA ALA A 370 1.90 6.40 -20.97
C ALA A 370 1.37 6.83 -22.35
N ARG A 371 2.26 6.99 -23.35
CA ARG A 371 1.85 7.30 -24.73
C ARG A 371 0.95 6.23 -25.33
N GLU A 372 1.24 4.95 -25.06
CA GLU A 372 0.37 3.85 -25.49
C GLU A 372 -1.03 3.99 -24.88
N MET A 373 -1.10 4.23 -23.56
CA MET A 373 -2.37 4.33 -22.84
C MET A 373 -3.21 5.52 -23.30
N TRP A 374 -2.61 6.68 -23.55
CA TRP A 374 -3.36 7.83 -24.06
C TRP A 374 -3.93 7.62 -25.47
N ARG A 375 -3.33 6.73 -26.26
CA ARG A 375 -3.85 6.36 -27.60
C ARG A 375 -4.95 5.31 -27.56
N LYS A 376 -4.99 4.47 -26.50
CA LYS A 376 -6.02 3.44 -26.34
C LYS A 376 -7.36 4.10 -26.02
N ILE A 377 -8.40 3.65 -26.73
CA ILE A 377 -9.80 3.86 -26.35
C ILE A 377 -10.33 2.45 -26.11
N HIS A 378 -10.82 2.17 -24.92
CA HIS A 378 -11.41 0.86 -24.61
C HIS A 378 -12.77 0.73 -25.31
N GLU A 379 -12.81 -0.12 -26.34
CA GLU A 379 -14.02 -0.44 -27.09
C GLU A 379 -15.07 -1.19 -26.27
#